data_d127354b6723929b77150294bae15277
#
_entry.id   d127354b6723929b77150294bae15277
#
_cell.length_a   1.000
_cell.length_b   1.000
_cell.length_c   1.000
_cell.angle_alpha   90.00
_cell.angle_beta   90.00
_cell.angle_gamma   90.00
#
_symmetry.space_group_name_H-M   'P 1'
#
loop_
_entity.id
_entity.type
_entity.pdbx_description
1 polymer ?
#
loop_
_entity_poly.entity_id
_entity_poly.type
_entity_poly.pdbx_seq_one_letter_code
_entity_poly.pdbx_strand_id
1 'polypeptide(L)'
;NLLDYDLSSLKIISYGAAPMPLSVIKKAITVFKNTKFINAFGQTETASTITMLPPEDHELQGTEYEVQTKLRHLTSVGKPLEDIEVAILDPSCNEVPQGQIGEVAAKGPRLMNGYWNDDTATKQVLRKGWLLTGDMGYKDEDGYIYLAGRSKDFIKRGGEMISPEEVERVLLDHPSVEEVAIIGVQDIDWGERVRAIVVPRKSQKIDAEDLIRFCRHRLASFKKPESVVFVNQLPHNHIGKVLKRVLRRKYGHPIDGPRDQ
;
A
#
# COMPACT_ATOMS: atom_id res chain seq x y z
N ASN A 1 9.96 -20.94 -19.18
CA ASN A 1 10.60 -19.64 -19.35
C ASN A 1 9.69 -18.77 -20.21
N LEU A 2 9.50 -17.47 -19.84
CA LEU A 2 8.61 -16.55 -20.58
C LEU A 2 9.06 -16.36 -22.04
N LEU A 3 10.36 -16.41 -22.28
CA LEU A 3 10.96 -16.23 -23.61
C LEU A 3 10.71 -17.39 -24.57
N ASP A 4 10.14 -18.49 -24.10
CA ASP A 4 9.80 -19.67 -24.92
C ASP A 4 8.44 -19.52 -25.64
N TYR A 5 7.73 -18.41 -25.37
CA TYR A 5 6.39 -18.15 -25.91
C TYR A 5 6.42 -16.96 -26.88
N ASP A 6 5.66 -17.07 -27.97
CA ASP A 6 5.37 -15.93 -28.85
C ASP A 6 4.27 -15.06 -28.21
N LEU A 7 4.67 -13.89 -27.71
CA LEU A 7 3.80 -12.93 -27.06
C LEU A 7 3.50 -11.69 -27.94
N SER A 8 3.79 -11.76 -29.24
CA SER A 8 3.64 -10.64 -30.18
C SER A 8 2.18 -10.17 -30.35
N SER A 9 1.22 -11.05 -30.08
CA SER A 9 -0.22 -10.72 -30.11
C SER A 9 -0.70 -9.98 -28.86
N LEU A 10 0.09 -9.96 -27.77
CA LEU A 10 -0.28 -9.30 -26.51
C LEU A 10 -0.21 -7.77 -26.68
N LYS A 11 -1.35 -7.09 -26.56
CA LYS A 11 -1.47 -5.64 -26.76
C LYS A 11 -1.51 -4.84 -25.47
N ILE A 12 -2.19 -5.36 -24.45
CA ILE A 12 -2.41 -4.66 -23.17
C ILE A 12 -2.22 -5.64 -22.01
N ILE A 13 -1.52 -5.20 -20.98
CA ILE A 13 -1.48 -5.83 -19.65
C ILE A 13 -2.12 -4.88 -18.66
N SER A 14 -3.26 -5.29 -18.08
CA SER A 14 -3.86 -4.59 -16.95
C SER A 14 -3.44 -5.25 -15.65
N TYR A 15 -3.05 -4.45 -14.66
CA TYR A 15 -2.70 -4.92 -13.33
C TYR A 15 -3.37 -4.05 -12.26
N GLY A 16 -3.50 -4.58 -11.05
CA GLY A 16 -4.20 -3.89 -9.95
C GLY A 16 -4.53 -4.85 -8.81
N ALA A 17 -5.55 -4.52 -8.00
CA ALA A 17 -6.03 -5.26 -6.85
C ALA A 17 -5.02 -5.42 -5.69
N ALA A 18 -3.73 -5.30 -5.93
CA ALA A 18 -2.67 -5.32 -4.93
C ALA A 18 -1.54 -4.36 -5.33
N PRO A 19 -0.75 -3.84 -4.36
CA PRO A 19 0.41 -3.00 -4.66
C PRO A 19 1.40 -3.73 -5.57
N MET A 20 1.81 -3.07 -6.67
CA MET A 20 2.82 -3.59 -7.60
C MET A 20 4.18 -2.98 -7.24
N PRO A 21 5.20 -3.79 -6.88
CA PRO A 21 6.53 -3.27 -6.64
C PRO A 21 7.11 -2.57 -7.88
N LEU A 22 7.71 -1.40 -7.69
CA LEU A 22 8.29 -0.61 -8.79
C LEU A 22 9.34 -1.41 -9.58
N SER A 23 10.14 -2.24 -8.91
CA SER A 23 11.13 -3.12 -9.55
C SER A 23 10.50 -4.13 -10.49
N VAL A 24 9.32 -4.66 -10.13
CA VAL A 24 8.58 -5.63 -10.95
C VAL A 24 8.00 -4.98 -12.19
N ILE A 25 7.31 -3.84 -12.04
CA ILE A 25 6.71 -3.14 -13.18
C ILE A 25 7.80 -2.62 -14.16
N LYS A 26 8.92 -2.09 -13.65
CA LYS A 26 10.08 -1.70 -14.50
C LYS A 26 10.61 -2.87 -15.31
N LYS A 27 10.77 -4.04 -14.67
CA LYS A 27 11.19 -5.26 -15.38
C LYS A 27 10.16 -5.71 -16.41
N ALA A 28 8.87 -5.66 -16.07
CA ALA A 28 7.80 -6.02 -17.00
C ALA A 28 7.80 -5.13 -18.25
N ILE A 29 7.88 -3.81 -18.09
CA ILE A 29 7.97 -2.84 -19.19
C ILE A 29 9.17 -3.17 -20.11
N THR A 30 10.31 -3.55 -19.53
CA THR A 30 11.51 -3.91 -20.31
C THR A 30 11.33 -5.21 -21.10
N VAL A 31 10.61 -6.19 -20.54
CA VAL A 31 10.38 -7.50 -21.17
C VAL A 31 9.30 -7.41 -22.25
N PHE A 32 8.20 -6.71 -21.97
CA PHE A 32 7.03 -6.62 -22.88
C PHE A 32 7.05 -5.30 -23.66
N LYS A 33 8.08 -5.08 -24.47
CA LYS A 33 8.35 -3.81 -25.18
C LYS A 33 7.23 -3.31 -26.08
N ASN A 34 6.40 -4.20 -26.63
CA ASN A 34 5.31 -3.87 -27.56
C ASN A 34 3.93 -3.92 -26.91
N THR A 35 3.88 -4.00 -25.58
CA THR A 35 2.65 -4.15 -24.82
C THR A 35 2.40 -2.90 -23.98
N LYS A 36 1.20 -2.37 -24.01
CA LYS A 36 0.77 -1.26 -23.17
C LYS A 36 0.43 -1.77 -21.77
N PHE A 37 0.72 -0.97 -20.75
CA PHE A 37 0.39 -1.28 -19.37
C PHE A 37 -0.66 -0.33 -18.84
N ILE A 38 -1.55 -0.83 -17.98
CA ILE A 38 -2.58 -0.04 -17.30
C ILE A 38 -2.64 -0.52 -15.87
N ASN A 39 -2.52 0.40 -14.91
CA ASN A 39 -2.88 0.11 -13.51
C ASN A 39 -4.32 0.56 -13.26
N ALA A 40 -5.12 -0.28 -12.60
CA ALA A 40 -6.50 0.01 -12.25
C ALA A 40 -6.71 -0.20 -10.74
N PHE A 41 -7.23 0.83 -10.06
CA PHE A 41 -7.58 0.77 -8.65
C PHE A 41 -9.06 1.02 -8.45
N GLY A 42 -9.65 0.25 -7.56
CA GLY A 42 -11.03 0.32 -7.14
C GLY A 42 -11.43 -0.94 -6.36
N GLN A 43 -12.71 -1.12 -6.13
CA GLN A 43 -13.24 -2.22 -5.31
C GLN A 43 -14.66 -2.59 -5.75
N THR A 44 -15.22 -3.65 -5.20
CA THR A 44 -16.55 -4.13 -5.54
C THR A 44 -17.61 -3.06 -5.30
N GLU A 45 -17.48 -2.29 -4.24
CA GLU A 45 -18.36 -1.21 -3.82
C GLU A 45 -18.41 -0.02 -4.81
N THR A 46 -17.43 0.05 -5.73
CA THR A 46 -17.33 1.09 -6.77
C THR A 46 -17.53 0.54 -8.19
N ALA A 47 -18.13 -0.65 -8.33
CA ALA A 47 -18.27 -1.37 -9.59
C ALA A 47 -16.93 -1.47 -10.35
N SER A 48 -15.85 -1.87 -9.63
CA SER A 48 -14.48 -2.04 -10.09
C SER A 48 -13.65 -0.74 -10.01
N THR A 49 -13.23 -0.16 -11.13
CA THR A 49 -12.16 0.84 -11.24
C THR A 49 -12.65 2.26 -10.95
N ILE A 50 -11.96 3.00 -10.09
CA ILE A 50 -12.21 4.44 -9.84
C ILE A 50 -11.05 5.32 -10.29
N THR A 51 -9.82 4.79 -10.30
CA THR A 51 -8.66 5.50 -10.85
C THR A 51 -7.90 4.61 -11.82
N MET A 52 -7.20 5.25 -12.75
CA MET A 52 -6.38 4.56 -13.74
C MET A 52 -5.06 5.27 -13.93
N LEU A 53 -3.97 4.50 -13.97
CA LEU A 53 -2.68 4.93 -14.47
C LEU A 53 -2.60 4.49 -15.93
N PRO A 54 -2.61 5.42 -16.89
CA PRO A 54 -2.71 5.11 -18.30
C PRO A 54 -1.39 4.57 -18.89
N PRO A 55 -1.40 4.07 -20.15
CA PRO A 55 -0.21 3.54 -20.81
C PRO A 55 0.93 4.54 -20.92
N GLU A 56 0.64 5.80 -21.11
CA GLU A 56 1.62 6.88 -21.34
C GLU A 56 2.56 7.06 -20.12
N ASP A 57 2.07 6.81 -18.91
CA ASP A 57 2.86 6.85 -17.69
C ASP A 57 3.82 5.65 -17.53
N HIS A 58 3.58 4.59 -18.33
CA HIS A 58 4.46 3.41 -18.34
C HIS A 58 5.55 3.51 -19.43
N GLU A 59 5.49 4.52 -20.31
CA GLU A 59 6.47 4.75 -21.36
C GLU A 59 7.68 5.53 -20.80
N LEU A 60 8.68 4.81 -20.27
CA LEU A 60 9.88 5.39 -19.63
C LEU A 60 10.87 5.95 -20.68
N GLN A 61 10.40 6.87 -21.51
CA GLN A 61 11.18 7.55 -22.52
C GLN A 61 11.03 9.07 -22.37
N GLY A 62 12.04 9.83 -22.83
CA GLY A 62 12.09 11.28 -22.76
C GLY A 62 13.33 11.79 -22.05
N THR A 63 13.27 13.03 -21.57
CA THR A 63 14.30 13.66 -20.76
C THR A 63 14.41 12.96 -19.38
N GLU A 64 15.52 13.17 -18.70
CA GLU A 64 15.71 12.61 -17.35
C GLU A 64 14.59 13.04 -16.37
N TYR A 65 14.15 14.30 -16.45
CA TYR A 65 13.04 14.82 -15.67
C TYR A 65 11.72 14.08 -15.96
N GLU A 66 11.38 13.89 -17.23
CA GLU A 66 10.15 13.17 -17.63
C GLU A 66 10.18 11.71 -17.16
N VAL A 67 11.33 11.05 -17.30
CA VAL A 67 11.51 9.66 -16.82
C VAL A 67 11.35 9.58 -15.30
N GLN A 68 11.96 10.49 -14.53
CA GLN A 68 11.81 10.52 -13.07
C GLN A 68 10.36 10.80 -12.65
N THR A 69 9.67 11.70 -13.33
CA THR A 69 8.24 11.97 -13.10
C THR A 69 7.40 10.72 -13.35
N LYS A 70 7.59 10.03 -14.46
CA LYS A 70 6.88 8.78 -14.77
C LYS A 70 7.21 7.66 -13.77
N LEU A 71 8.47 7.56 -13.33
CA LEU A 71 8.85 6.61 -12.26
C LEU A 71 8.11 6.89 -10.94
N ARG A 72 7.86 8.14 -10.61
CA ARG A 72 7.02 8.52 -9.48
C ARG A 72 5.56 8.10 -9.73
N HIS A 73 5.00 8.41 -10.91
CA HIS A 73 3.63 8.03 -11.26
C HIS A 73 3.40 6.52 -11.23
N LEU A 74 4.40 5.69 -11.59
CA LEU A 74 4.31 4.23 -11.48
C LEU A 74 4.10 3.72 -10.05
N THR A 75 4.32 4.54 -9.03
CA THR A 75 4.01 4.20 -7.64
C THR A 75 2.61 4.63 -7.20
N SER A 76 1.88 5.35 -8.06
CA SER A 76 0.50 5.78 -7.86
C SER A 76 -0.50 4.75 -8.38
N VAL A 77 -1.77 4.97 -8.08
CA VAL A 77 -2.90 4.27 -8.71
C VAL A 77 -3.53 5.10 -9.83
N GLY A 78 -2.84 6.15 -10.29
CA GLY A 78 -3.27 7.03 -11.38
C GLY A 78 -4.25 8.10 -10.94
N LYS A 79 -5.06 8.56 -11.91
CA LYS A 79 -6.05 9.65 -11.75
C LYS A 79 -7.48 9.11 -11.76
N PRO A 80 -8.44 9.86 -11.21
CA PRO A 80 -9.86 9.52 -11.30
C PRO A 80 -10.30 9.35 -12.76
N LEU A 81 -11.22 8.41 -12.99
CA LEU A 81 -11.93 8.30 -14.26
C LEU A 81 -12.94 9.45 -14.40
N GLU A 82 -13.34 9.77 -15.63
CA GLU A 82 -14.17 10.94 -15.95
C GLU A 82 -15.55 10.95 -15.27
N ASP A 83 -16.12 9.78 -15.01
CA ASP A 83 -17.47 9.62 -14.47
C ASP A 83 -17.52 9.46 -12.94
N ILE A 84 -16.39 9.64 -12.24
CA ILE A 84 -16.31 9.48 -10.79
C ILE A 84 -15.38 10.50 -10.14
N GLU A 85 -15.82 11.14 -9.09
CA GLU A 85 -15.00 11.99 -8.25
C GLU A 85 -14.21 11.13 -7.25
N VAL A 86 -12.93 11.43 -7.06
CA VAL A 86 -12.11 10.81 -6.00
C VAL A 86 -11.42 11.92 -5.20
N ALA A 87 -11.64 11.90 -3.89
CA ALA A 87 -11.08 12.85 -2.94
C ALA A 87 -10.33 12.13 -1.82
N ILE A 88 -9.47 12.88 -1.14
CA ILE A 88 -8.79 12.44 0.08
C ILE A 88 -9.44 13.16 1.25
N LEU A 89 -10.08 12.41 2.16
CA LEU A 89 -10.94 12.97 3.20
C LEU A 89 -10.38 12.76 4.61
N ASP A 90 -10.67 13.72 5.48
CA ASP A 90 -10.51 13.58 6.93
C ASP A 90 -11.66 12.73 7.55
N PRO A 91 -11.59 12.37 8.84
CA PRO A 91 -12.68 11.63 9.51
C PRO A 91 -14.03 12.35 9.53
N SER A 92 -14.05 13.67 9.31
CA SER A 92 -15.25 14.50 9.23
C SER A 92 -15.83 14.60 7.81
N CYS A 93 -15.21 13.91 6.85
CA CYS A 93 -15.48 13.93 5.42
C CYS A 93 -15.27 15.32 4.77
N ASN A 94 -14.26 16.06 5.21
CA ASN A 94 -13.75 17.24 4.51
C ASN A 94 -12.51 16.85 3.69
N GLU A 95 -12.35 17.45 2.51
CA GLU A 95 -11.15 17.21 1.71
C GLU A 95 -9.91 17.80 2.42
N VAL A 96 -8.84 17.01 2.48
CA VAL A 96 -7.57 17.44 3.08
C VAL A 96 -6.72 18.16 2.03
N PRO A 97 -5.76 19.02 2.47
CA PRO A 97 -4.80 19.65 1.56
C PRO A 97 -3.99 18.63 0.74
N GLN A 98 -3.55 19.07 -0.44
CA GLN A 98 -2.67 18.26 -1.30
C GLN A 98 -1.44 17.76 -0.55
N GLY A 99 -1.05 16.52 -0.83
CA GLY A 99 0.08 15.85 -0.17
C GLY A 99 -0.22 15.33 1.23
N GLN A 100 -1.32 15.75 1.87
CA GLN A 100 -1.71 15.24 3.18
C GLN A 100 -2.40 13.89 3.05
N ILE A 101 -2.09 12.96 3.97
CA ILE A 101 -2.72 11.64 4.02
C ILE A 101 -4.11 11.76 4.63
N GLY A 102 -5.09 11.15 3.97
CA GLY A 102 -6.45 10.96 4.43
C GLY A 102 -7.05 9.68 3.85
N GLU A 103 -8.34 9.46 4.05
CA GLU A 103 -9.02 8.31 3.47
C GLU A 103 -9.42 8.60 2.03
N VAL A 104 -9.06 7.68 1.12
CA VAL A 104 -9.50 7.75 -0.28
C VAL A 104 -11.00 7.51 -0.34
N ALA A 105 -11.73 8.45 -0.89
CA ALA A 105 -13.18 8.40 -1.02
C ALA A 105 -13.62 8.61 -2.46
N ALA A 106 -14.72 7.96 -2.85
CA ALA A 106 -15.28 8.05 -4.19
C ALA A 106 -16.71 8.55 -4.15
N LYS A 107 -17.12 9.32 -5.19
CA LYS A 107 -18.48 9.80 -5.36
C LYS A 107 -18.85 9.77 -6.85
N GLY A 108 -19.99 9.19 -7.18
CA GLY A 108 -20.43 9.07 -8.57
C GLY A 108 -21.51 8.01 -8.77
N PRO A 109 -21.95 7.79 -10.00
CA PRO A 109 -23.11 6.93 -10.32
C PRO A 109 -22.82 5.43 -10.18
N ARG A 110 -21.55 5.03 -10.07
CA ARG A 110 -21.14 3.62 -10.02
C ARG A 110 -21.03 3.05 -8.60
N LEU A 111 -21.31 3.86 -7.59
CA LEU A 111 -21.25 3.39 -6.22
C LEU A 111 -22.38 2.40 -5.90
N MET A 112 -22.06 1.41 -5.07
CA MET A 112 -23.09 0.50 -4.53
C MET A 112 -24.20 1.27 -3.81
N ASN A 113 -25.41 0.72 -3.80
CA ASN A 113 -26.50 1.25 -2.97
C ASN A 113 -26.34 0.92 -1.48
N GLY A 114 -25.58 -0.12 -1.16
CA GLY A 114 -25.31 -0.57 0.21
C GLY A 114 -24.98 -2.06 0.28
N TYR A 115 -24.61 -2.52 1.46
CA TYR A 115 -24.41 -3.92 1.74
C TYR A 115 -25.75 -4.63 1.98
N TRP A 116 -25.88 -5.86 1.48
CA TRP A 116 -27.10 -6.65 1.61
C TRP A 116 -27.40 -6.94 3.09
N ASN A 117 -28.60 -6.54 3.56
CA ASN A 117 -29.08 -6.69 4.94
C ASN A 117 -28.10 -6.18 6.02
N ASP A 118 -27.25 -5.18 5.72
CA ASP A 118 -26.31 -4.58 6.67
C ASP A 118 -26.28 -3.06 6.54
N ASP A 119 -27.35 -2.42 7.02
CA ASP A 119 -27.47 -0.95 7.06
C ASP A 119 -26.38 -0.31 7.93
N THR A 120 -25.93 -1.02 8.97
CA THR A 120 -24.90 -0.52 9.88
C THR A 120 -23.56 -0.39 9.16
N ALA A 121 -23.12 -1.44 8.48
CA ALA A 121 -21.90 -1.39 7.66
C ALA A 121 -22.06 -0.38 6.51
N THR A 122 -23.23 -0.31 5.88
CA THR A 122 -23.51 0.66 4.81
C THR A 122 -23.31 2.10 5.29
N LYS A 123 -23.89 2.48 6.43
CA LYS A 123 -23.74 3.82 7.03
C LYS A 123 -22.31 4.14 7.49
N GLN A 124 -21.48 3.13 7.75
CA GLN A 124 -20.08 3.34 8.09
C GLN A 124 -19.26 3.78 6.88
N VAL A 125 -19.58 3.29 5.69
CA VAL A 125 -18.79 3.56 4.48
C VAL A 125 -19.44 4.60 3.56
N LEU A 126 -20.76 4.71 3.51
CA LEU A 126 -21.47 5.75 2.75
C LEU A 126 -21.78 6.94 3.67
N ARG A 127 -21.02 8.04 3.52
CA ARG A 127 -21.13 9.24 4.35
C ARG A 127 -21.16 10.50 3.50
N LYS A 128 -22.15 11.36 3.71
CA LYS A 128 -22.27 12.65 3.00
C LYS A 128 -22.17 12.53 1.47
N GLY A 129 -22.64 11.43 0.89
CA GLY A 129 -22.59 11.17 -0.54
C GLY A 129 -21.25 10.59 -1.04
N TRP A 130 -20.28 10.38 -0.15
CA TRP A 130 -19.02 9.71 -0.42
C TRP A 130 -19.04 8.26 0.02
N LEU A 131 -18.41 7.39 -0.76
CA LEU A 131 -18.02 6.05 -0.34
C LEU A 131 -16.59 6.10 0.16
N LEU A 132 -16.39 5.81 1.44
CA LEU A 132 -15.09 5.66 2.08
C LEU A 132 -14.52 4.29 1.72
N THR A 133 -13.37 4.25 1.03
CA THR A 133 -12.81 2.99 0.50
C THR A 133 -12.13 2.12 1.56
N GLY A 134 -11.81 2.70 2.72
CA GLY A 134 -10.96 2.08 3.73
C GLY A 134 -9.47 2.08 3.35
N ASP A 135 -9.09 2.64 2.20
CA ASP A 135 -7.70 2.87 1.81
C ASP A 135 -7.28 4.29 2.18
N MET A 136 -6.13 4.44 2.79
CA MET A 136 -5.50 5.72 3.07
C MET A 136 -4.59 6.10 1.91
N GLY A 137 -4.49 7.38 1.62
CA GLY A 137 -3.65 7.87 0.54
C GLY A 137 -3.52 9.38 0.52
N TYR A 138 -2.83 9.92 -0.46
CA TYR A 138 -2.74 11.35 -0.73
C TYR A 138 -2.83 11.61 -2.23
N LYS A 139 -3.16 12.84 -2.58
CA LYS A 139 -3.21 13.32 -3.96
C LYS A 139 -2.08 14.32 -4.18
N ASP A 140 -1.28 14.16 -5.24
CA ASP A 140 -0.22 15.11 -5.58
C ASP A 140 -0.76 16.32 -6.39
N GLU A 141 0.12 17.26 -6.72
CA GLU A 141 -0.19 18.47 -7.47
C GLU A 141 -0.69 18.21 -8.89
N ASP A 142 -0.30 17.07 -9.47
CA ASP A 142 -0.73 16.64 -10.81
C ASP A 142 -2.03 15.83 -10.78
N GLY A 143 -2.61 15.59 -9.58
CA GLY A 143 -3.86 14.87 -9.38
C GLY A 143 -3.72 13.34 -9.32
N TYR A 144 -2.49 12.81 -9.25
CA TYR A 144 -2.25 11.38 -9.04
C TYR A 144 -2.51 10.99 -7.59
N ILE A 145 -3.11 9.81 -7.41
CA ILE A 145 -3.43 9.27 -6.09
C ILE A 145 -2.43 8.18 -5.72
N TYR A 146 -1.85 8.32 -4.54
CA TYR A 146 -0.87 7.39 -3.97
C TYR A 146 -1.46 6.72 -2.74
N LEU A 147 -1.48 5.40 -2.73
CA LEU A 147 -1.97 4.64 -1.57
C LEU A 147 -0.90 4.55 -0.49
N ALA A 148 -1.33 4.73 0.75
CA ALA A 148 -0.49 4.66 1.95
C ALA A 148 -0.84 3.46 2.85
N GLY A 149 -1.82 2.64 2.45
CA GLY A 149 -2.26 1.44 3.15
C GLY A 149 -3.73 1.45 3.57
N ARG A 150 -4.13 0.44 4.33
CA ARG A 150 -5.51 0.34 4.85
C ARG A 150 -5.68 1.11 6.14
N SER A 151 -6.74 1.90 6.26
CA SER A 151 -7.08 2.69 7.46
C SER A 151 -7.02 1.86 8.76
N LYS A 152 -7.58 0.65 8.74
CA LYS A 152 -7.57 -0.30 9.87
C LYS A 152 -6.21 -0.91 10.17
N ASP A 153 -5.24 -0.79 9.27
CA ASP A 153 -3.91 -1.36 9.41
C ASP A 153 -2.89 -0.32 9.89
N PHE A 154 -3.22 0.99 9.82
CA PHE A 154 -2.37 2.04 10.35
C PHE A 154 -2.11 1.85 11.84
N ILE A 155 -0.87 2.06 12.22
CA ILE A 155 -0.41 1.94 13.61
C ILE A 155 -0.53 3.32 14.27
N LYS A 156 -1.26 3.39 15.38
CA LYS A 156 -1.53 4.64 16.11
C LYS A 156 -0.56 4.78 17.27
N ARG A 157 0.53 5.50 17.06
CA ARG A 157 1.59 5.66 18.04
C ARG A 157 1.73 7.10 18.51
N GLY A 158 1.41 7.38 19.76
CA GLY A 158 1.62 8.71 20.37
C GLY A 158 0.92 9.85 19.61
N GLY A 159 -0.24 9.59 19.00
CA GLY A 159 -0.97 10.54 18.16
C GLY A 159 -0.56 10.53 16.68
N GLU A 160 0.52 9.86 16.32
CA GLU A 160 0.99 9.73 14.94
C GLU A 160 0.38 8.50 14.25
N MET A 161 0.13 8.63 12.96
CA MET A 161 -0.37 7.56 12.09
C MET A 161 0.77 6.98 11.26
N ILE A 162 1.15 5.73 11.52
CA ILE A 162 2.25 5.06 10.80
C ILE A 162 1.67 4.09 9.78
N SER A 163 2.06 4.27 8.51
CA SER A 163 1.74 3.34 7.43
C SER A 163 2.62 2.08 7.56
N PRO A 164 2.03 0.89 7.74
CA PRO A 164 2.78 -0.35 7.69
C PRO A 164 3.51 -0.54 6.35
N GLU A 165 2.88 -0.17 5.25
CA GLU A 165 3.41 -0.33 3.90
C GLU A 165 4.68 0.51 3.65
N GLU A 166 4.77 1.70 4.27
CA GLU A 166 5.97 2.54 4.22
C GLU A 166 7.16 1.83 4.88
N VAL A 167 6.93 1.22 6.03
CA VAL A 167 7.97 0.50 6.78
C VAL A 167 8.34 -0.82 6.08
N GLU A 168 7.34 -1.55 5.58
CA GLU A 168 7.52 -2.79 4.80
C GLU A 168 8.39 -2.54 3.58
N ARG A 169 8.12 -1.47 2.81
CA ARG A 169 8.90 -1.11 1.63
C ARG A 169 10.37 -0.90 1.96
N VAL A 170 10.67 -0.18 3.03
CA VAL A 170 12.04 0.05 3.46
C VAL A 170 12.74 -1.26 3.85
N LEU A 171 12.06 -2.15 4.58
CA LEU A 171 12.64 -3.42 5.00
C LEU A 171 12.81 -4.41 3.84
N LEU A 172 11.95 -4.36 2.81
CA LEU A 172 12.10 -5.18 1.60
C LEU A 172 13.34 -4.82 0.77
N ASP A 173 13.86 -3.60 0.90
CA ASP A 173 15.12 -3.19 0.28
C ASP A 173 16.35 -3.81 0.97
N HIS A 174 16.19 -4.42 2.16
CA HIS A 174 17.28 -5.09 2.84
C HIS A 174 17.62 -6.43 2.16
N PRO A 175 18.90 -6.68 1.79
CA PRO A 175 19.29 -7.85 1.00
C PRO A 175 18.92 -9.20 1.63
N SER A 176 18.81 -9.27 2.96
CA SER A 176 18.51 -10.50 3.69
C SER A 176 17.02 -10.71 3.98
N VAL A 177 16.14 -9.79 3.56
CA VAL A 177 14.69 -9.89 3.76
C VAL A 177 14.04 -10.48 2.51
N GLU A 178 13.29 -11.56 2.66
CA GLU A 178 12.48 -12.17 1.60
C GLU A 178 11.06 -11.60 1.61
N GLU A 179 10.41 -11.65 2.78
CA GLU A 179 9.09 -11.07 3.00
C GLU A 179 9.05 -10.36 4.35
N VAL A 180 8.20 -9.36 4.47
CA VAL A 180 7.95 -8.66 5.72
C VAL A 180 6.51 -8.21 5.82
N ALA A 181 5.98 -8.24 7.03
CA ALA A 181 4.71 -7.60 7.37
C ALA A 181 4.88 -6.79 8.66
N ILE A 182 4.34 -5.59 8.66
CA ILE A 182 4.35 -4.68 9.80
C ILE A 182 2.97 -4.70 10.47
N ILE A 183 2.97 -4.82 11.79
CA ILE A 183 1.77 -4.76 12.61
C ILE A 183 1.96 -3.81 13.79
N GLY A 184 0.87 -3.18 14.23
CA GLY A 184 0.80 -2.53 15.54
C GLY A 184 0.63 -3.56 16.64
N VAL A 185 1.32 -3.37 17.75
CA VAL A 185 1.14 -4.12 18.99
C VAL A 185 0.79 -3.15 20.12
N GLN A 186 -0.14 -3.55 20.98
CA GLN A 186 -0.63 -2.67 22.05
C GLN A 186 0.48 -2.25 23.01
N ASP A 187 0.49 -0.99 23.38
CA ASP A 187 1.40 -0.40 24.35
C ASP A 187 0.67 0.62 25.23
N ILE A 188 0.95 0.62 26.52
CA ILE A 188 0.22 1.44 27.49
C ILE A 188 0.57 2.92 27.39
N ASP A 189 1.79 3.26 26.97
CA ASP A 189 2.30 4.63 26.93
C ASP A 189 2.05 5.27 25.56
N TRP A 190 2.20 4.49 24.50
CA TRP A 190 2.15 4.97 23.10
C TRP A 190 0.87 4.59 22.35
N GLY A 191 -0.02 3.79 22.95
CA GLY A 191 -1.17 3.19 22.28
C GLY A 191 -0.76 1.95 21.48
N GLU A 192 0.07 2.13 20.46
CA GLU A 192 0.66 1.03 19.69
C GLU A 192 2.15 1.24 19.45
N ARG A 193 2.89 0.13 19.30
CA ARG A 193 4.28 0.09 18.83
C ARG A 193 4.40 -0.72 17.56
N VAL A 194 5.44 -0.41 16.78
CA VAL A 194 5.69 -1.06 15.48
C VAL A 194 6.44 -2.38 15.69
N ARG A 195 5.87 -3.47 15.17
CA ARG A 195 6.50 -4.79 15.14
C ARG A 195 6.65 -5.28 13.70
N ALA A 196 7.86 -5.71 13.34
CA ALA A 196 8.13 -6.36 12.07
C ALA A 196 8.05 -7.89 12.22
N ILE A 197 7.33 -8.52 11.29
CA ILE A 197 7.31 -9.98 11.13
C ILE A 197 8.04 -10.28 9.83
N VAL A 198 9.20 -10.94 9.93
CA VAL A 198 10.17 -11.04 8.82
C VAL A 198 10.41 -12.48 8.43
N VAL A 199 10.37 -12.76 7.14
CA VAL A 199 10.88 -13.99 6.54
C VAL A 199 12.28 -13.68 6.00
N PRO A 200 13.33 -14.25 6.58
CA PRO A 200 14.69 -14.05 6.06
C PRO A 200 14.93 -14.84 4.78
N ARG A 201 15.75 -14.32 3.87
CA ARG A 201 16.22 -15.08 2.70
C ARG A 201 17.04 -16.29 3.16
N LYS A 202 16.85 -17.41 2.46
CA LYS A 202 17.62 -18.65 2.74
C LYS A 202 19.10 -18.36 2.73
N SER A 203 19.82 -18.95 3.71
CA SER A 203 21.27 -18.87 3.87
C SER A 203 21.84 -17.53 4.35
N GLN A 204 21.01 -16.57 4.77
CA GLN A 204 21.50 -15.32 5.35
C GLN A 204 21.20 -15.26 6.85
N LYS A 205 22.26 -14.96 7.63
CA LYS A 205 22.10 -14.63 9.05
C LYS A 205 21.76 -13.15 9.14
N ILE A 206 20.68 -12.85 9.82
CA ILE A 206 20.21 -11.49 10.08
C ILE A 206 19.67 -11.45 11.51
N ASP A 207 19.98 -10.41 12.22
CA ASP A 207 19.39 -10.17 13.54
C ASP A 207 18.42 -8.99 13.55
N ALA A 208 17.70 -8.84 14.66
CA ALA A 208 16.69 -7.80 14.80
C ALA A 208 17.31 -6.39 14.82
N GLU A 209 18.49 -6.24 15.44
CA GLU A 209 19.15 -4.95 15.58
C GLU A 209 19.65 -4.42 14.22
N ASP A 210 20.12 -5.31 13.33
CA ASP A 210 20.51 -4.95 11.98
C ASP A 210 19.34 -4.35 11.19
N LEU A 211 18.17 -4.96 11.26
CA LEU A 211 16.97 -4.46 10.59
C LEU A 211 16.49 -3.13 11.17
N ILE A 212 16.48 -2.99 12.49
CA ILE A 212 16.11 -1.74 13.16
C ILE A 212 17.10 -0.63 12.79
N ARG A 213 18.40 -0.92 12.78
CA ARG A 213 19.46 0.00 12.37
C ARG A 213 19.32 0.40 10.90
N PHE A 214 18.98 -0.54 10.02
CA PHE A 214 18.72 -0.27 8.61
C PHE A 214 17.58 0.75 8.40
N CYS A 215 16.57 0.70 9.27
CA CYS A 215 15.45 1.66 9.23
C CYS A 215 15.82 3.05 9.75
N ARG A 216 16.81 3.20 10.67
CA ARG A 216 17.12 4.47 11.34
C ARG A 216 17.45 5.63 10.39
N HIS A 217 18.09 5.34 9.26
CA HIS A 217 18.53 6.35 8.29
C HIS A 217 17.54 6.54 7.13
N ARG A 218 16.42 5.80 7.14
CA ARG A 218 15.46 5.75 6.04
C ARG A 218 14.04 6.13 6.45
N LEU A 219 13.75 6.07 7.74
CA LEU A 219 12.44 6.38 8.33
C LEU A 219 12.59 7.38 9.48
N ALA A 220 11.52 8.14 9.73
CA ALA A 220 11.41 8.92 10.96
C ALA A 220 11.52 8.00 12.18
N SER A 221 12.14 8.49 13.27
CA SER A 221 12.47 7.66 14.44
C SER A 221 11.28 6.90 15.01
N PHE A 222 10.09 7.53 15.03
CA PHE A 222 8.87 6.92 15.56
C PHE A 222 8.26 5.84 14.66
N LYS A 223 8.67 5.76 13.37
CA LYS A 223 8.17 4.77 12.39
C LYS A 223 8.96 3.47 12.38
N LYS A 224 10.20 3.48 12.88
CA LYS A 224 11.05 2.27 12.87
C LYS A 224 10.44 1.15 13.74
N PRO A 225 10.62 -0.11 13.37
CA PRO A 225 10.23 -1.22 14.24
C PRO A 225 10.97 -1.17 15.58
N GLU A 226 10.26 -1.48 16.66
CA GLU A 226 10.82 -1.63 17.99
C GLU A 226 11.05 -3.09 18.36
N SER A 227 10.42 -4.00 17.62
CA SER A 227 10.67 -5.43 17.75
C SER A 227 10.56 -6.13 16.39
N VAL A 228 11.30 -7.21 16.25
CA VAL A 228 11.31 -8.06 15.06
C VAL A 228 11.06 -9.50 15.49
N VAL A 229 10.17 -10.17 14.76
CA VAL A 229 9.89 -11.61 14.90
C VAL A 229 10.23 -12.29 13.59
N PHE A 230 11.14 -13.28 13.65
CA PHE A 230 11.47 -14.07 12.47
C PHE A 230 10.54 -15.26 12.35
N VAL A 231 10.06 -15.50 11.13
CA VAL A 231 9.15 -16.60 10.80
C VAL A 231 9.60 -17.28 9.49
N ASN A 232 9.17 -18.52 9.30
CA ASN A 232 9.50 -19.26 8.07
C ASN A 232 8.64 -18.84 6.87
N GLN A 233 7.43 -18.34 7.12
CA GLN A 233 6.49 -17.87 6.09
C GLN A 233 5.45 -16.93 6.68
N LEU A 234 4.95 -16.00 5.87
CA LEU A 234 3.79 -15.18 6.20
C LEU A 234 2.48 -15.90 5.81
N PRO A 235 1.37 -15.67 6.53
CA PRO A 235 0.06 -16.18 6.13
C PRO A 235 -0.49 -15.35 4.97
N HIS A 236 -0.81 -16.01 3.85
CA HIS A 236 -1.42 -15.39 2.67
C HIS A 236 -2.83 -15.90 2.44
N ASN A 237 -3.65 -15.10 1.77
CA ASN A 237 -4.89 -15.59 1.17
C ASN A 237 -4.59 -16.23 -0.21
N HIS A 238 -5.65 -16.77 -0.85
CA HIS A 238 -5.54 -17.46 -2.15
C HIS A 238 -5.09 -16.55 -3.32
N ILE A 239 -5.15 -15.24 -3.17
CA ILE A 239 -4.64 -14.25 -4.15
C ILE A 239 -3.27 -13.66 -3.78
N GLY A 240 -2.57 -14.25 -2.78
CA GLY A 240 -1.22 -13.85 -2.39
C GLY A 240 -1.14 -12.65 -1.44
N LYS A 241 -2.26 -12.14 -0.89
CA LYS A 241 -2.24 -11.02 0.06
C LYS A 241 -1.96 -11.50 1.48
N VAL A 242 -1.01 -10.83 2.18
CA VAL A 242 -0.70 -11.11 3.59
C VAL A 242 -1.90 -10.85 4.50
N LEU A 243 -2.20 -11.80 5.35
CA LEU A 243 -3.30 -11.75 6.32
C LEU A 243 -2.85 -11.13 7.64
N LYS A 244 -2.70 -9.79 7.69
CA LYS A 244 -2.27 -9.03 8.89
C LYS A 244 -3.12 -9.35 10.12
N ARG A 245 -4.43 -9.64 9.96
CA ARG A 245 -5.30 -10.07 11.07
C ARG A 245 -4.79 -11.33 11.77
N VAL A 246 -4.28 -12.30 10.99
CA VAL A 246 -3.72 -13.54 11.56
C VAL A 246 -2.44 -13.23 12.32
N LEU A 247 -1.60 -12.36 11.77
CA LEU A 247 -0.34 -11.93 12.41
C LEU A 247 -0.61 -11.18 13.72
N ARG A 248 -1.57 -10.24 13.75
CA ARG A 248 -1.95 -9.55 15.00
C ARG A 248 -2.43 -10.51 16.08
N ARG A 249 -3.25 -11.52 15.72
CA ARG A 249 -3.72 -12.52 16.68
C ARG A 249 -2.58 -13.36 17.24
N LYS A 250 -1.56 -13.68 16.42
CA LYS A 250 -0.46 -14.57 16.83
C LYS A 250 0.69 -13.81 17.50
N TYR A 251 0.99 -12.61 17.04
CA TYR A 251 2.18 -11.84 17.43
C TYR A 251 1.84 -10.44 17.96
N GLY A 252 0.57 -10.13 18.21
CA GLY A 252 0.11 -8.82 18.68
C GLY A 252 0.23 -8.61 20.21
N HIS A 253 0.93 -9.51 20.94
CA HIS A 253 1.18 -9.33 22.38
C HIS A 253 2.12 -8.15 22.61
N PRO A 254 2.02 -7.45 23.76
CA PRO A 254 2.92 -6.38 24.14
C PRO A 254 4.40 -6.75 23.98
N ILE A 255 5.24 -5.75 23.78
CA ILE A 255 6.69 -5.94 23.71
C ILE A 255 7.21 -6.01 25.12
N ASP A 256 7.69 -7.20 25.53
CA ASP A 256 8.38 -7.38 26.81
C ASP A 256 9.83 -6.88 26.66
N GLY A 257 10.22 -5.86 27.43
CA GLY A 257 11.58 -5.33 27.42
C GLY A 257 11.70 -3.95 28.07
N PRO A 258 12.93 -3.46 28.35
CA PRO A 258 13.13 -2.13 28.93
C PRO A 258 12.51 -1.07 28.02
N ARG A 259 11.72 -0.21 28.64
CA ARG A 259 11.12 0.94 27.98
C ARG A 259 12.23 1.98 27.81
N ASP A 260 12.69 2.19 26.57
CA ASP A 260 13.60 3.30 26.27
C ASP A 260 12.90 4.61 26.68
N GLN A 261 13.46 5.29 27.67
CA GLN A 261 13.05 6.62 28.14
C GLN A 261 13.51 7.69 27.19
#